data_5ae4b2fb5a2b895fc91b54a76f9bdd1f
#
_entry.id   5ae4b2fb5a2b895fc91b54a76f9bdd1f
#
_cell.length_a   1.000
_cell.length_b   1.000
_cell.length_c   1.000
_cell.angle_alpha   90.00
_cell.angle_beta   90.00
_cell.angle_gamma   90.00
#
_symmetry.space_group_name_H-M   'P 1'
#
loop_
_entity.id
_entity.type
_entity.pdbx_description
1 polymer ?
#
loop_
_entity_poly.entity_id
_entity_poly.type
_entity_poly.pdbx_seq_one_letter_code
_entity_poly.pdbx_strand_id
1 'polypeptide(L)'
;MKKKLIFLFLMVYVVVSFSQSQRPNIVFIMTDDQSAIPVRTSDNQNQSRPFGFNGDDKVHTPIIDDLASKGIVFSQAYVSTSICTPSRYAMLTGKYAGRSEGKSFISSFPLGKLSRTANNIELEENITNLPRLLQTAGYTTAFIGKSHIIDHDILETYTQGTNGFMAYSKTADPYSTTVSNTMKFNHDKWSNRMKEFGFDHVNAFYPGNLRELFNNDLNIHNVEYKNKAVLDFIENTNEEPFFIYYSETIPHGPAPYWENSNGYYAGLDADVNLTAEGFLTQDYSYLPSRTDIKNEINGFSGKDPRHAWLRWFDHAVGAVVEKLRAKGKLDNTIIVITSDHGDFNKAKATNYEGGTKVPLMVYWPDGITTPRTYNELVQNIDFAPTFLDVAGVDTSNITLDGKSLKNVLTTNSTAVIHDDLFFEIGFSRAIRTKDWKYITVRYDDATNTKIANGDTFSGPNGTQVSLPYYIPNTSLGSLGAASYPLYHQKDQLFDVANDPYETTNLFESNPEKATEMRNLLRSKIVDISR
;
A
#
# COMPACT_ATOMS: atom_id res chain seq x y z
N MET A 1 71.71 -52.28 3.58
CA MET A 1 70.61 -51.61 4.31
C MET A 1 70.13 -50.40 3.44
N LYS A 2 69.01 -50.56 2.74
CA LYS A 2 68.42 -49.52 1.92
C LYS A 2 67.30 -48.82 2.72
N LYS A 3 67.46 -47.56 3.12
CA LYS A 3 66.40 -46.79 3.77
C LYS A 3 65.43 -46.31 2.69
N LYS A 4 64.17 -46.72 2.75
CA LYS A 4 63.08 -46.19 1.94
C LYS A 4 62.56 -44.93 2.64
N LEU A 5 62.64 -43.79 1.96
CA LEU A 5 62.06 -42.51 2.36
C LEU A 5 60.61 -42.50 1.85
N ILE A 6 59.64 -42.48 2.75
CA ILE A 6 58.23 -42.35 2.42
C ILE A 6 57.88 -40.85 2.45
N PHE A 7 57.59 -40.28 1.28
CA PHE A 7 57.06 -38.90 1.16
C PHE A 7 55.52 -38.97 1.36
N LEU A 8 55.06 -38.42 2.45
CA LEU A 8 53.63 -38.24 2.73
C LEU A 8 53.16 -36.92 2.05
N PHE A 9 52.41 -37.02 0.93
CA PHE A 9 51.79 -35.88 0.29
C PHE A 9 50.52 -35.54 1.06
N LEU A 10 50.50 -34.45 1.82
CA LEU A 10 49.28 -33.87 2.42
C LEU A 10 48.56 -33.09 1.33
N MET A 11 47.50 -33.64 0.75
CA MET A 11 46.54 -32.91 -0.09
C MET A 11 45.64 -32.03 0.81
N VAL A 12 45.92 -30.73 0.86
CA VAL A 12 45.00 -29.76 1.46
C VAL A 12 43.88 -29.51 0.46
N TYR A 13 42.72 -30.08 0.71
CA TYR A 13 41.47 -29.72 0.02
C TYR A 13 41.02 -28.35 0.54
N VAL A 14 41.26 -27.29 -0.23
CA VAL A 14 40.59 -26.00 -0.04
C VAL A 14 39.17 -26.17 -0.56
N VAL A 15 38.23 -26.41 0.35
CA VAL A 15 36.80 -26.32 0.05
C VAL A 15 36.51 -24.84 -0.10
N VAL A 16 36.53 -24.35 -1.32
CA VAL A 16 35.96 -23.05 -1.65
C VAL A 16 34.45 -23.23 -1.55
N SER A 17 33.90 -22.95 -0.38
CA SER A 17 32.46 -22.76 -0.22
C SER A 17 32.10 -21.51 -1.01
N PHE A 18 31.61 -21.67 -2.22
CA PHE A 18 30.83 -20.61 -2.84
C PHE A 18 29.63 -20.41 -1.93
N SER A 19 29.67 -19.38 -1.09
CA SER A 19 28.48 -18.86 -0.45
C SER A 19 27.53 -18.47 -1.57
N GLN A 20 26.58 -19.33 -1.88
CA GLN A 20 25.44 -18.95 -2.69
C GLN A 20 24.83 -17.78 -1.96
N SER A 21 24.81 -16.59 -2.58
CA SER A 21 24.21 -15.40 -1.99
C SER A 21 22.84 -15.79 -1.44
N GLN A 22 22.69 -15.74 -0.12
CA GLN A 22 21.45 -16.14 0.52
C GLN A 22 20.37 -15.18 0.05
N ARG A 23 19.25 -15.71 -0.45
CA ARG A 23 18.13 -14.87 -0.90
C ARG A 23 17.70 -13.96 0.23
N PRO A 24 17.45 -12.66 -0.03
CA PRO A 24 17.10 -11.72 1.03
C PRO A 24 15.71 -12.01 1.61
N ASN A 25 15.54 -11.75 2.89
CA ASN A 25 14.21 -11.58 3.47
C ASN A 25 13.57 -10.31 2.91
N ILE A 26 12.25 -10.25 2.89
CA ILE A 26 11.49 -9.10 2.39
C ILE A 26 10.47 -8.70 3.44
N VAL A 27 10.55 -7.46 3.90
CA VAL A 27 9.56 -6.83 4.78
C VAL A 27 8.93 -5.65 4.05
N PHE A 28 7.72 -5.86 3.55
CA PHE A 28 6.95 -4.87 2.83
C PHE A 28 5.97 -4.21 3.79
N ILE A 29 6.23 -2.94 4.13
CA ILE A 29 5.46 -2.14 5.09
C ILE A 29 4.66 -1.09 4.33
N MET A 30 3.36 -1.07 4.55
CA MET A 30 2.45 -0.20 3.82
C MET A 30 1.49 0.53 4.75
N THR A 31 1.44 1.87 4.63
CA THR A 31 0.39 2.71 5.21
C THR A 31 -0.85 2.74 4.31
N ASP A 32 -1.95 3.33 4.80
CA ASP A 32 -3.24 3.41 4.12
C ASP A 32 -3.67 4.88 3.97
N ASP A 33 -3.88 5.37 2.74
CA ASP A 33 -4.25 6.76 2.44
C ASP A 33 -3.12 7.80 2.64
N GLN A 34 -1.85 7.47 2.42
CA GLN A 34 -0.75 8.41 2.62
C GLN A 34 -0.19 8.94 1.29
N SER A 35 -0.33 10.24 1.05
CA SER A 35 0.22 10.93 -0.11
C SER A 35 1.69 11.34 0.08
N ALA A 36 2.46 11.34 -1.03
CA ALA A 36 3.81 11.90 -1.10
C ALA A 36 3.87 13.34 -1.58
N ILE A 37 2.73 13.99 -1.85
CA ILE A 37 2.74 15.38 -2.29
C ILE A 37 3.05 16.27 -1.08
N PRO A 38 4.08 17.16 -1.18
CA PRO A 38 4.38 18.12 -0.13
C PRO A 38 3.21 19.07 0.09
N VAL A 39 2.89 19.33 1.35
CA VAL A 39 1.97 20.43 1.70
C VAL A 39 2.66 21.75 1.36
N ARG A 40 2.00 22.62 0.60
CA ARG A 40 2.50 23.98 0.37
C ARG A 40 2.55 24.72 1.69
N THR A 41 3.74 25.15 2.08
CA THR A 41 3.89 26.17 3.13
C THR A 41 3.50 27.54 2.58
N SER A 42 3.11 28.47 3.45
CA SER A 42 2.69 29.83 3.09
C SER A 42 3.74 30.64 2.30
N ASP A 43 4.99 30.19 2.31
CA ASP A 43 6.15 30.80 1.65
C ASP A 43 6.57 30.08 0.35
N ASN A 44 5.77 29.12 -0.14
CA ASN A 44 6.05 28.32 -1.35
C ASN A 44 7.37 27.54 -1.34
N GLN A 45 7.98 27.32 -0.19
CA GLN A 45 9.19 26.51 -0.12
C GLN A 45 8.85 25.03 -0.15
N ASN A 46 9.33 24.33 -1.17
CA ASN A 46 9.33 22.87 -1.22
C ASN A 46 10.34 22.36 -0.19
N GLN A 47 9.86 21.88 0.94
CA GLN A 47 10.75 21.29 1.91
C GLN A 47 11.07 19.86 1.48
N SER A 48 12.30 19.66 1.04
CA SER A 48 12.82 18.34 0.70
C SER A 48 13.26 17.63 1.97
N ARG A 49 12.45 16.71 2.46
CA ARG A 49 12.97 15.66 3.35
C ARG A 49 13.43 14.48 2.50
N PRO A 50 14.45 13.72 2.92
CA PRO A 50 14.88 12.52 2.21
C PRO A 50 13.74 11.51 2.01
N PHE A 51 12.90 11.37 3.03
CA PHE A 51 11.64 10.62 2.99
C PHE A 51 10.59 11.40 3.77
N GLY A 52 10.11 12.46 3.19
CA GLY A 52 9.10 13.25 3.83
C GLY A 52 7.75 12.62 3.63
N PHE A 53 7.15 12.13 4.69
CA PHE A 53 5.73 11.87 4.68
C PHE A 53 5.02 13.19 4.41
N ASN A 54 4.49 13.35 3.20
CA ASN A 54 3.90 14.57 2.65
C ASN A 54 4.87 15.77 2.48
N GLY A 55 6.19 15.57 2.61
CA GLY A 55 7.16 16.66 2.55
C GLY A 55 6.93 17.76 3.59
N ASP A 56 6.20 17.45 4.67
CA ASP A 56 5.84 18.40 5.72
C ASP A 56 6.91 18.42 6.81
N ASP A 57 7.52 19.57 7.06
CA ASP A 57 8.50 19.78 8.13
C ASP A 57 7.91 19.68 9.54
N LYS A 58 6.59 19.69 9.66
CA LYS A 58 5.85 19.46 10.91
C LYS A 58 5.78 17.98 11.30
N VAL A 59 6.20 17.11 10.41
CA VAL A 59 6.27 15.67 10.65
C VAL A 59 7.59 15.30 11.33
N HIS A 60 7.58 14.31 12.20
CA HIS A 60 8.76 13.82 12.91
C HIS A 60 8.87 12.29 12.80
N THR A 61 9.75 11.82 11.92
CA THR A 61 9.97 10.40 11.62
C THR A 61 11.46 10.06 11.58
N PRO A 62 12.20 10.27 12.70
CA PRO A 62 13.67 10.17 12.68
C PRO A 62 14.18 8.77 12.33
N ILE A 63 13.45 7.71 12.64
CA ILE A 63 13.86 6.33 12.35
C ILE A 63 13.71 6.05 10.84
N ILE A 64 12.56 6.39 10.27
CA ILE A 64 12.33 6.23 8.83
C ILE A 64 13.27 7.14 8.03
N ASP A 65 13.52 8.36 8.49
CA ASP A 65 14.46 9.30 7.86
C ASP A 65 15.91 8.76 7.91
N ASP A 66 16.31 8.08 8.99
CA ASP A 66 17.62 7.42 9.08
C ASP A 66 17.72 6.26 8.08
N LEU A 67 16.71 5.40 7.99
CA LEU A 67 16.66 4.32 6.98
C LEU A 67 16.70 4.87 5.55
N ALA A 68 15.94 5.92 5.28
CA ALA A 68 15.91 6.59 3.98
C ALA A 68 17.26 7.16 3.59
N SER A 69 18.00 7.73 4.57
CA SER A 69 19.35 8.26 4.34
C SER A 69 20.39 7.20 3.99
N LYS A 70 20.12 5.93 4.31
CA LYS A 70 20.96 4.76 4.08
C LYS A 70 20.45 3.85 2.95
N GLY A 71 19.30 4.19 2.38
CA GLY A 71 18.59 3.43 1.36
C GLY A 71 18.46 4.16 0.03
N ILE A 72 17.44 3.80 -0.73
CA ILE A 72 17.01 4.50 -1.94
C ILE A 72 15.63 5.10 -1.70
N VAL A 73 15.53 6.43 -1.87
CA VAL A 73 14.25 7.15 -1.89
C VAL A 73 13.81 7.33 -3.34
N PHE A 74 12.55 7.01 -3.65
CA PHE A 74 11.98 7.15 -4.98
C PHE A 74 11.12 8.41 -5.03
N SER A 75 11.58 9.44 -5.72
CA SER A 75 10.88 10.73 -5.78
C SER A 75 9.68 10.73 -6.74
N GLN A 76 9.59 9.73 -7.61
CA GLN A 76 8.56 9.57 -8.63
C GLN A 76 7.89 8.19 -8.54
N ALA A 77 7.38 7.87 -7.33
CA ALA A 77 6.68 6.63 -7.06
C ALA A 77 5.16 6.82 -7.09
N TYR A 78 4.47 5.93 -7.79
CA TYR A 78 3.05 6.02 -8.06
C TYR A 78 2.33 4.69 -7.81
N VAL A 79 1.02 4.78 -7.61
CA VAL A 79 0.11 3.63 -7.67
C VAL A 79 -0.71 3.71 -8.95
N SER A 80 -1.03 2.56 -9.53
CA SER A 80 -1.83 2.47 -10.77
C SER A 80 -3.28 2.84 -10.57
N THR A 81 -3.76 2.76 -9.33
CA THR A 81 -5.14 3.08 -8.94
C THR A 81 -5.15 3.69 -7.54
N SER A 82 -5.84 4.81 -7.38
CA SER A 82 -5.87 5.60 -6.13
C SER A 82 -6.99 5.17 -5.17
N ILE A 83 -7.22 3.86 -5.02
CA ILE A 83 -8.15 3.29 -4.05
C ILE A 83 -7.62 1.94 -3.54
N CYS A 84 -7.95 1.59 -2.29
CA CYS A 84 -7.31 0.50 -1.54
C CYS A 84 -7.27 -0.84 -2.31
N THR A 85 -8.43 -1.40 -2.63
CA THR A 85 -8.54 -2.75 -3.19
C THR A 85 -7.76 -2.96 -4.48
N PRO A 86 -7.97 -2.18 -5.55
CA PRO A 86 -7.26 -2.40 -6.81
C PRO A 86 -5.76 -2.05 -6.73
N SER A 87 -5.37 -1.12 -5.85
CA SER A 87 -3.95 -0.83 -5.62
C SER A 87 -3.24 -1.99 -4.95
N ARG A 88 -3.84 -2.58 -3.91
CA ARG A 88 -3.30 -3.76 -3.20
C ARG A 88 -3.26 -4.98 -4.11
N TYR A 89 -4.28 -5.16 -4.96
CA TYR A 89 -4.29 -6.17 -6.00
C TYR A 89 -3.07 -6.03 -6.92
N ALA A 90 -2.81 -4.81 -7.42
CA ALA A 90 -1.68 -4.54 -8.29
C ALA A 90 -0.33 -4.87 -7.64
N MET A 91 -0.16 -4.57 -6.35
CA MET A 91 1.05 -4.90 -5.59
C MET A 91 1.29 -6.40 -5.45
N LEU A 92 0.21 -7.18 -5.25
CA LEU A 92 0.30 -8.62 -5.04
C LEU A 92 0.31 -9.43 -6.33
N THR A 93 -0.07 -8.85 -7.46
CA THR A 93 -0.12 -9.56 -8.75
C THR A 93 0.88 -9.05 -9.78
N GLY A 94 1.40 -7.83 -9.62
CA GLY A 94 2.22 -7.16 -10.64
C GLY A 94 1.45 -6.79 -11.90
N LYS A 95 0.09 -6.75 -11.82
CA LYS A 95 -0.81 -6.47 -12.94
C LYS A 95 -1.65 -5.24 -12.67
N TYR A 96 -2.04 -4.55 -13.74
CA TYR A 96 -3.11 -3.56 -13.63
C TYR A 96 -4.41 -4.22 -13.16
N ALA A 97 -5.15 -3.53 -12.30
CA ALA A 97 -6.37 -4.07 -11.70
C ALA A 97 -7.47 -4.36 -12.75
N GLY A 98 -7.49 -3.60 -13.84
CA GLY A 98 -8.38 -3.87 -14.98
C GLY A 98 -8.18 -5.22 -15.64
N ARG A 99 -7.06 -5.92 -15.39
CA ARG A 99 -6.79 -7.29 -15.83
C ARG A 99 -7.33 -8.37 -14.89
N SER A 100 -8.00 -8.00 -13.79
CA SER A 100 -8.58 -9.00 -12.87
C SER A 100 -9.46 -10.01 -13.61
N GLU A 101 -9.28 -11.27 -13.26
CA GLU A 101 -10.03 -12.41 -13.77
C GLU A 101 -11.11 -12.87 -12.78
N GLY A 102 -11.36 -12.08 -11.74
CA GLY A 102 -12.41 -12.33 -10.75
C GLY A 102 -13.78 -12.49 -11.42
N LYS A 103 -14.53 -13.52 -11.08
CA LYS A 103 -15.81 -13.87 -11.73
C LYS A 103 -16.80 -12.70 -11.78
N SER A 104 -16.96 -12.01 -10.66
CA SER A 104 -17.86 -10.84 -10.56
C SER A 104 -17.41 -9.69 -11.44
N PHE A 105 -16.09 -9.45 -11.50
CA PHE A 105 -15.50 -8.40 -12.30
C PHE A 105 -15.65 -8.68 -13.80
N ILE A 106 -15.33 -9.91 -14.26
CA ILE A 106 -15.49 -10.32 -15.67
C ILE A 106 -16.97 -10.28 -16.09
N SER A 107 -17.88 -10.73 -15.23
CA SER A 107 -19.32 -10.66 -15.51
C SER A 107 -19.81 -9.24 -15.73
N SER A 108 -19.29 -8.28 -14.97
CA SER A 108 -19.64 -6.86 -15.08
C SER A 108 -18.95 -6.19 -16.28
N PHE A 109 -17.71 -6.58 -16.58
CA PHE A 109 -16.85 -6.00 -17.62
C PHE A 109 -16.28 -7.08 -18.54
N PRO A 110 -17.11 -7.72 -19.39
CA PRO A 110 -16.64 -8.71 -20.35
C PRO A 110 -15.67 -8.09 -21.36
N LEU A 111 -14.94 -8.94 -22.07
CA LEU A 111 -14.01 -8.54 -23.13
C LEU A 111 -14.65 -7.51 -24.10
N GLY A 112 -13.88 -6.48 -24.43
CA GLY A 112 -14.32 -5.41 -25.31
C GLY A 112 -15.12 -4.29 -24.62
N LYS A 113 -15.40 -4.40 -23.31
CA LYS A 113 -15.94 -3.29 -22.52
C LYS A 113 -14.85 -2.63 -21.70
N LEU A 114 -14.91 -1.30 -21.61
CA LEU A 114 -14.04 -0.56 -20.69
C LEU A 114 -14.36 -0.97 -19.26
N SER A 115 -13.37 -1.53 -18.58
CA SER A 115 -13.48 -1.90 -17.16
C SER A 115 -13.59 -0.66 -16.28
N ARG A 116 -14.24 -0.80 -15.14
CA ARG A 116 -14.34 0.23 -14.10
C ARG A 116 -13.76 -0.33 -12.80
N THR A 117 -12.48 -0.10 -12.62
CA THR A 117 -11.76 -0.54 -11.41
C THR A 117 -12.19 0.30 -10.21
N ALA A 118 -12.54 -0.36 -9.13
CA ALA A 118 -12.93 0.22 -7.85
C ALA A 118 -12.73 -0.85 -6.74
N ASN A 119 -13.42 -0.76 -5.61
CA ASN A 119 -13.44 -1.82 -4.60
C ASN A 119 -14.27 -3.06 -5.05
N ASN A 120 -14.23 -3.36 -6.32
CA ASN A 120 -14.85 -4.52 -6.96
C ASN A 120 -13.81 -5.50 -7.54
N ILE A 121 -12.57 -5.33 -7.15
CA ILE A 121 -11.44 -6.19 -7.52
C ILE A 121 -11.13 -7.10 -6.33
N GLU A 122 -10.86 -8.37 -6.59
CA GLU A 122 -10.49 -9.35 -5.58
C GLU A 122 -9.29 -10.18 -6.07
N LEU A 123 -8.50 -10.69 -5.14
CA LEU A 123 -7.54 -11.74 -5.45
C LEU A 123 -8.31 -13.01 -5.85
N GLU A 124 -7.86 -13.63 -6.92
CA GLU A 124 -8.47 -14.85 -7.43
C GLU A 124 -7.88 -16.09 -6.73
N GLU A 125 -8.74 -17.01 -6.32
CA GLU A 125 -8.34 -18.21 -5.58
C GLU A 125 -7.35 -19.09 -6.31
N ASN A 126 -7.48 -19.22 -7.62
CA ASN A 126 -6.73 -20.16 -8.45
C ASN A 126 -5.70 -19.48 -9.36
N ILE A 127 -5.50 -18.17 -9.19
CA ILE A 127 -4.55 -17.43 -10.03
C ILE A 127 -3.24 -17.21 -9.28
N THR A 128 -2.17 -17.25 -10.03
CA THR A 128 -0.82 -16.99 -9.56
C THR A 128 -0.70 -15.55 -9.03
N ASN A 129 -0.17 -15.41 -7.82
CA ASN A 129 0.11 -14.14 -7.16
C ASN A 129 1.51 -14.15 -6.52
N LEU A 130 1.97 -13.01 -6.07
CA LEU A 130 3.31 -12.85 -5.48
C LEU A 130 3.60 -13.83 -4.32
N PRO A 131 2.77 -13.92 -3.26
CA PRO A 131 3.08 -14.82 -2.15
C PRO A 131 3.16 -16.30 -2.58
N ARG A 132 2.28 -16.78 -3.44
CA ARG A 132 2.34 -18.16 -3.96
C ARG A 132 3.64 -18.43 -4.73
N LEU A 133 4.07 -17.48 -5.58
CA LEU A 133 5.32 -17.60 -6.31
C LEU A 133 6.53 -17.58 -5.38
N LEU A 134 6.51 -16.73 -4.35
CA LEU A 134 7.57 -16.73 -3.34
C LEU A 134 7.62 -18.03 -2.56
N GLN A 135 6.47 -18.66 -2.23
CA GLN A 135 6.45 -20.01 -1.64
C GLN A 135 7.13 -21.04 -2.55
N THR A 136 6.92 -21.00 -3.88
CA THR A 136 7.62 -21.91 -4.81
C THR A 136 9.13 -21.70 -4.82
N ALA A 137 9.58 -20.51 -4.45
CA ALA A 137 11.00 -20.18 -4.26
C ALA A 137 11.50 -20.48 -2.84
N GLY A 138 10.70 -21.10 -1.98
CA GLY A 138 11.08 -21.50 -0.62
C GLY A 138 10.99 -20.37 0.40
N TYR A 139 10.23 -19.30 0.13
CA TYR A 139 9.94 -18.29 1.13
C TYR A 139 8.82 -18.74 2.07
N THR A 140 8.97 -18.48 3.35
CA THR A 140 7.85 -18.48 4.30
C THR A 140 7.13 -17.14 4.24
N THR A 141 5.82 -17.14 4.01
CA THR A 141 5.04 -15.94 3.73
C THR A 141 4.13 -15.56 4.89
N ALA A 142 4.12 -14.28 5.28
CA ALA A 142 3.28 -13.77 6.35
C ALA A 142 2.45 -12.56 5.90
N PHE A 143 1.16 -12.55 6.25
CA PHE A 143 0.25 -11.43 6.09
C PHE A 143 -0.15 -10.87 7.45
N ILE A 144 0.00 -9.56 7.65
CA ILE A 144 -0.32 -8.90 8.92
C ILE A 144 -1.03 -7.58 8.61
N GLY A 145 -2.20 -7.38 9.21
CA GLY A 145 -2.97 -6.15 9.14
C GLY A 145 -4.12 -6.15 8.12
N LYS A 146 -4.33 -5.02 7.44
CA LYS A 146 -5.48 -4.78 6.56
C LYS A 146 -5.35 -5.51 5.23
N SER A 147 -6.36 -6.30 4.89
CA SER A 147 -6.50 -7.02 3.61
C SER A 147 -7.25 -6.19 2.56
N HIS A 148 -8.53 -6.09 2.66
CA HIS A 148 -9.45 -5.39 1.75
C HIS A 148 -9.37 -5.88 0.28
N ILE A 149 -9.02 -7.15 0.05
CA ILE A 149 -8.80 -7.73 -1.29
C ILE A 149 -9.39 -9.13 -1.48
N ILE A 150 -10.15 -9.64 -0.51
CA ILE A 150 -10.80 -10.96 -0.60
C ILE A 150 -12.25 -10.89 -0.14
N ASP A 151 -13.10 -11.69 -0.76
CA ASP A 151 -14.47 -12.01 -0.34
C ASP A 151 -15.33 -10.75 -0.02
N HIS A 152 -15.35 -9.77 -0.92
CA HIS A 152 -16.13 -8.54 -0.74
C HIS A 152 -17.63 -8.80 -0.64
N ASP A 153 -18.13 -9.88 -1.24
CA ASP A 153 -19.54 -10.25 -1.25
C ASP A 153 -20.08 -10.63 0.14
N ILE A 154 -19.20 -11.10 1.03
CA ILE A 154 -19.57 -11.47 2.40
C ILE A 154 -19.10 -10.47 3.45
N LEU A 155 -18.26 -9.51 3.06
CA LEU A 155 -17.67 -8.55 4.00
C LEU A 155 -18.70 -7.73 4.77
N GLU A 156 -19.84 -7.37 4.15
CA GLU A 156 -20.90 -6.61 4.80
C GLU A 156 -21.82 -7.46 5.69
N THR A 157 -21.76 -8.77 5.59
CA THR A 157 -22.74 -9.68 6.21
C THR A 157 -22.15 -10.71 7.15
N TYR A 158 -20.84 -10.89 7.22
CA TYR A 158 -20.24 -11.97 8.02
C TYR A 158 -20.61 -11.91 9.50
N THR A 159 -20.78 -10.71 10.08
CA THR A 159 -21.17 -10.54 11.48
C THR A 159 -22.65 -10.90 11.76
N GLN A 160 -23.41 -11.22 10.73
CA GLN A 160 -24.78 -11.74 10.84
C GLN A 160 -24.81 -13.28 10.98
N GLY A 161 -23.64 -13.93 11.06
CA GLY A 161 -23.53 -15.37 11.18
C GLY A 161 -23.63 -16.12 9.85
N THR A 162 -23.38 -15.45 8.73
CA THR A 162 -23.36 -16.06 7.39
C THR A 162 -22.03 -16.78 7.11
N ASN A 163 -22.03 -17.70 6.15
CA ASN A 163 -20.83 -18.42 5.70
C ASN A 163 -19.98 -19.05 6.82
N GLY A 164 -20.66 -19.49 7.90
CA GLY A 164 -20.02 -20.13 9.04
C GLY A 164 -19.29 -19.17 9.99
N PHE A 165 -19.47 -17.86 9.86
CA PHE A 165 -19.09 -16.88 10.87
C PHE A 165 -20.09 -16.84 12.02
N MET A 166 -19.70 -16.29 13.15
CA MET A 166 -20.56 -16.12 14.32
C MET A 166 -21.11 -14.69 14.40
N ALA A 167 -22.40 -14.58 14.75
CA ALA A 167 -23.08 -13.30 14.81
C ALA A 167 -22.65 -12.45 16.02
N TYR A 168 -22.52 -11.14 15.82
CA TYR A 168 -22.47 -10.11 16.87
C TYR A 168 -23.01 -8.78 16.34
N SER A 169 -23.50 -7.92 17.23
CA SER A 169 -24.07 -6.63 16.87
C SER A 169 -23.00 -5.51 16.87
N LYS A 170 -23.33 -4.39 16.22
CA LYS A 170 -22.50 -3.18 16.26
C LYS A 170 -22.24 -2.61 17.66
N THR A 171 -23.13 -2.91 18.60
CA THR A 171 -23.09 -2.46 20.00
C THR A 171 -22.77 -3.59 20.97
N ALA A 172 -22.32 -4.74 20.47
CA ALA A 172 -21.86 -5.82 21.34
C ALA A 172 -20.63 -5.37 22.11
N ASP A 173 -20.61 -5.60 23.43
CA ASP A 173 -19.51 -5.20 24.31
C ASP A 173 -18.27 -6.10 24.07
N PRO A 174 -17.19 -5.60 23.48
CA PRO A 174 -15.99 -6.39 23.20
C PRO A 174 -15.23 -6.80 24.47
N TYR A 175 -15.49 -6.15 25.62
CA TYR A 175 -14.90 -6.54 26.90
C TYR A 175 -15.57 -7.79 27.49
N SER A 176 -16.77 -8.13 27.03
CA SER A 176 -17.41 -9.39 27.39
C SER A 176 -16.66 -10.58 26.81
N THR A 177 -16.26 -11.53 27.64
CA THR A 177 -15.54 -12.75 27.22
C THR A 177 -16.29 -13.50 26.11
N THR A 178 -17.62 -13.60 26.18
CA THR A 178 -18.42 -14.27 25.15
C THR A 178 -18.33 -13.55 23.81
N VAL A 179 -18.45 -12.23 23.82
CA VAL A 179 -18.39 -11.40 22.60
C VAL A 179 -16.97 -11.43 22.02
N SER A 180 -15.95 -11.24 22.85
CA SER A 180 -14.56 -11.29 22.42
C SER A 180 -14.19 -12.66 21.81
N ASN A 181 -14.65 -13.77 22.39
CA ASN A 181 -14.46 -15.11 21.81
C ASN A 181 -15.16 -15.26 20.45
N THR A 182 -16.31 -14.64 20.26
CA THR A 182 -17.01 -14.61 18.96
C THR A 182 -16.22 -13.82 17.91
N MET A 183 -15.69 -12.64 18.31
CA MET A 183 -14.85 -11.82 17.44
C MET A 183 -13.56 -12.54 17.06
N LYS A 184 -12.92 -13.19 18.04
CA LYS A 184 -11.72 -14.00 17.80
C LYS A 184 -12.02 -15.17 16.83
N PHE A 185 -13.12 -15.88 17.01
CA PHE A 185 -13.52 -16.94 16.08
C PHE A 185 -13.64 -16.41 14.64
N ASN A 186 -14.27 -15.26 14.45
CA ASN A 186 -14.42 -14.64 13.15
C ASN A 186 -13.06 -14.18 12.58
N HIS A 187 -12.19 -13.61 13.41
CA HIS A 187 -10.83 -13.24 13.02
C HIS A 187 -10.03 -14.46 12.56
N ASP A 188 -10.06 -15.56 13.31
CA ASP A 188 -9.35 -16.81 12.96
C ASP A 188 -9.88 -17.39 11.65
N LYS A 189 -11.18 -17.30 11.41
CA LYS A 189 -11.80 -17.75 10.17
C LYS A 189 -11.32 -16.91 8.96
N TRP A 190 -11.30 -15.58 9.08
CA TRP A 190 -10.74 -14.69 8.08
C TRP A 190 -9.26 -14.94 7.85
N SER A 191 -8.49 -15.15 8.91
CA SER A 191 -7.07 -15.44 8.83
C SER A 191 -6.80 -16.75 8.09
N ASN A 192 -7.59 -17.79 8.35
CA ASN A 192 -7.49 -19.05 7.62
C ASN A 192 -7.88 -18.91 6.15
N ARG A 193 -8.89 -18.09 5.85
CA ARG A 193 -9.27 -17.80 4.47
C ARG A 193 -8.15 -17.10 3.70
N MET A 194 -7.45 -16.14 4.31
CA MET A 194 -6.34 -15.44 3.65
C MET A 194 -5.14 -16.36 3.36
N LYS A 195 -4.93 -17.42 4.14
CA LYS A 195 -3.89 -18.43 3.85
C LYS A 195 -4.10 -19.11 2.51
N GLU A 196 -5.35 -19.29 2.07
CA GLU A 196 -5.68 -19.89 0.78
C GLU A 196 -5.15 -19.09 -0.41
N PHE A 197 -4.76 -17.83 -0.20
CA PHE A 197 -4.18 -16.95 -1.21
C PHE A 197 -2.64 -16.92 -1.23
N GLY A 198 -1.99 -17.84 -0.50
CA GLY A 198 -0.54 -18.04 -0.56
C GLY A 198 0.23 -17.45 0.63
N PHE A 199 -0.42 -17.30 1.77
CA PHE A 199 0.25 -16.91 3.01
C PHE A 199 0.27 -18.07 4.01
N ASP A 200 1.46 -18.45 4.49
CA ASP A 200 1.63 -19.50 5.49
C ASP A 200 1.17 -19.05 6.87
N HIS A 201 1.44 -17.78 7.19
CA HIS A 201 1.08 -17.15 8.44
C HIS A 201 0.18 -15.93 8.20
N VAL A 202 -0.91 -15.83 8.95
CA VAL A 202 -1.83 -14.68 8.93
C VAL A 202 -2.19 -14.32 10.36
N ASN A 203 -1.83 -13.11 10.77
CA ASN A 203 -2.06 -12.62 12.13
C ASN A 203 -2.50 -11.15 12.12
N ALA A 204 -3.14 -10.71 13.20
CA ALA A 204 -3.64 -9.35 13.35
C ALA A 204 -4.43 -8.88 12.11
N PHE A 205 -5.28 -9.74 11.59
CA PHE A 205 -5.96 -9.59 10.32
C PHE A 205 -7.18 -8.66 10.41
N TYR A 206 -7.26 -7.71 9.50
CA TYR A 206 -8.42 -6.85 9.28
C TYR A 206 -8.98 -7.15 7.88
N PRO A 207 -10.23 -7.63 7.75
CA PRO A 207 -10.79 -8.00 6.45
C PRO A 207 -10.92 -6.82 5.49
N GLY A 208 -11.17 -5.62 6.04
CA GLY A 208 -11.28 -4.37 5.30
C GLY A 208 -10.90 -3.17 6.16
N ASN A 209 -11.63 -2.06 6.03
CA ASN A 209 -11.45 -0.89 6.91
C ASN A 209 -11.90 -1.21 8.34
N LEU A 210 -11.49 -0.42 9.31
CA LEU A 210 -11.83 -0.62 10.72
C LEU A 210 -13.35 -0.74 10.97
N ARG A 211 -14.15 0.10 10.30
CA ARG A 211 -15.62 0.04 10.37
C ARG A 211 -16.21 -1.29 9.89
N GLU A 212 -15.48 -2.04 9.08
CA GLU A 212 -15.89 -3.35 8.54
C GLU A 212 -15.62 -4.50 9.51
N LEU A 213 -15.13 -4.22 10.71
CA LEU A 213 -15.29 -5.08 11.87
C LEU A 213 -16.73 -5.05 12.42
N PHE A 214 -17.57 -4.13 11.94
CA PHE A 214 -19.00 -3.96 12.28
C PHE A 214 -19.27 -3.89 13.77
N ASN A 215 -18.34 -3.34 14.53
CA ASN A 215 -18.49 -3.02 15.95
C ASN A 215 -17.99 -1.60 16.20
N ASN A 216 -18.74 -0.81 16.97
CA ASN A 216 -18.43 0.60 17.18
C ASN A 216 -17.13 0.78 17.97
N ASP A 217 -16.89 -0.06 18.97
CA ASP A 217 -15.72 0.05 19.84
C ASP A 217 -14.44 -0.47 19.16
N LEU A 218 -14.56 -1.35 18.16
CA LEU A 218 -13.44 -1.85 17.36
C LEU A 218 -13.11 -0.95 16.16
N ASN A 219 -13.85 0.13 15.92
CA ASN A 219 -13.53 1.08 14.84
C ASN A 219 -12.38 2.02 15.25
N ILE A 220 -11.27 1.44 15.67
CA ILE A 220 -10.10 2.11 16.21
C ILE A 220 -8.80 1.56 15.59
N HIS A 221 -7.76 2.39 15.54
CA HIS A 221 -6.45 1.97 15.12
C HIS A 221 -5.67 1.32 16.28
N ASN A 222 -4.92 0.28 15.97
CA ASN A 222 -4.05 -0.39 16.92
C ASN A 222 -2.74 -0.81 16.21
N VAL A 223 -1.76 0.08 16.23
CA VAL A 223 -0.45 -0.16 15.61
C VAL A 223 0.33 -1.20 16.40
N GLU A 224 0.26 -1.16 17.73
CA GLU A 224 0.96 -2.08 18.62
C GLU A 224 0.57 -3.54 18.35
N TYR A 225 -0.72 -3.81 18.16
CA TYR A 225 -1.25 -5.14 17.90
C TYR A 225 -0.70 -5.75 16.61
N LYS A 226 -0.73 -4.97 15.51
CA LYS A 226 -0.19 -5.39 14.23
C LYS A 226 1.35 -5.52 14.28
N ASN A 227 2.01 -4.54 14.88
CA ASN A 227 3.47 -4.55 15.03
C ASN A 227 3.94 -5.76 15.85
N LYS A 228 3.25 -6.09 16.97
CA LYS A 228 3.56 -7.28 17.75
C LYS A 228 3.49 -8.55 16.91
N ALA A 229 2.48 -8.70 16.07
CA ALA A 229 2.36 -9.86 15.18
C ALA A 229 3.55 -9.97 14.21
N VAL A 230 4.09 -8.84 13.72
CA VAL A 230 5.32 -8.81 12.91
C VAL A 230 6.52 -9.27 13.74
N LEU A 231 6.68 -8.72 14.96
CA LEU A 231 7.80 -9.07 15.83
C LEU A 231 7.77 -10.54 16.26
N ASP A 232 6.58 -11.06 16.58
CA ASP A 232 6.38 -12.46 16.96
C ASP A 232 6.70 -13.41 15.78
N PHE A 233 6.34 -13.03 14.56
CA PHE A 233 6.72 -13.79 13.37
C PHE A 233 8.25 -13.82 13.22
N ILE A 234 8.95 -12.68 13.27
CA ILE A 234 10.41 -12.60 13.15
C ILE A 234 11.10 -13.37 14.30
N GLU A 235 10.53 -13.32 15.50
CA GLU A 235 11.07 -14.04 16.66
C GLU A 235 11.02 -15.55 16.47
N ASN A 236 9.88 -16.07 16.00
CA ASN A 236 9.58 -17.50 15.98
C ASN A 236 9.93 -18.19 14.65
N THR A 237 10.17 -17.42 13.56
CA THR A 237 10.56 -18.02 12.30
C THR A 237 12.05 -18.43 12.34
N ASN A 238 12.29 -19.73 12.16
CA ASN A 238 13.63 -20.26 11.94
C ASN A 238 13.91 -20.48 10.45
N GLU A 239 12.92 -20.20 9.60
CA GLU A 239 12.97 -20.42 8.16
C GLU A 239 13.35 -19.13 7.45
N GLU A 240 14.31 -19.22 6.56
CA GLU A 240 14.75 -18.16 5.67
C GLU A 240 14.84 -18.73 4.25
N PRO A 241 14.53 -17.91 3.26
CA PRO A 241 14.05 -16.52 3.34
C PRO A 241 12.56 -16.42 3.72
N PHE A 242 12.14 -15.23 4.19
CA PHE A 242 10.73 -14.95 4.45
C PHE A 242 10.25 -13.67 3.73
N PHE A 243 8.94 -13.59 3.52
CA PHE A 243 8.22 -12.41 3.02
C PHE A 243 7.14 -12.01 4.02
N ILE A 244 7.20 -10.78 4.51
CA ILE A 244 6.17 -10.18 5.36
C ILE A 244 5.46 -9.08 4.58
N TYR A 245 4.13 -9.22 4.42
CA TYR A 245 3.23 -8.15 3.97
C TYR A 245 2.60 -7.53 5.20
N TYR A 246 3.16 -6.40 5.64
CA TYR A 246 2.71 -5.65 6.81
C TYR A 246 1.91 -4.44 6.37
N SER A 247 0.59 -4.52 6.50
CA SER A 247 -0.36 -3.52 6.05
C SER A 247 -0.99 -2.80 7.24
N GLU A 248 -0.60 -1.55 7.44
CA GLU A 248 -1.19 -0.68 8.44
C GLU A 248 -2.59 -0.19 8.05
N THR A 249 -3.32 0.35 9.04
CA THR A 249 -4.63 0.97 8.85
C THR A 249 -4.57 2.49 8.95
N ILE A 250 -3.42 3.05 9.33
CA ILE A 250 -3.17 4.48 9.44
C ILE A 250 -2.58 5.02 8.14
N PRO A 251 -2.90 6.29 7.77
CA PRO A 251 -3.81 7.25 8.41
C PRO A 251 -5.27 7.21 7.93
N HIS A 252 -5.76 6.10 7.34
CA HIS A 252 -7.15 5.98 6.91
C HIS A 252 -8.11 6.40 8.03
N GLY A 253 -9.28 6.90 7.68
CA GLY A 253 -10.30 7.23 8.70
C GLY A 253 -10.81 6.01 9.48
N PRO A 254 -11.18 6.17 10.77
CA PRO A 254 -11.28 7.43 11.52
C PRO A 254 -9.92 8.04 11.87
N ALA A 255 -9.89 9.34 12.23
CA ALA A 255 -8.64 10.05 12.49
C ALA A 255 -7.74 9.32 13.51
N PRO A 256 -6.48 8.98 13.16
CA PRO A 256 -5.60 8.16 14.00
C PRO A 256 -4.81 8.93 15.05
N TYR A 257 -5.12 10.20 15.26
CA TYR A 257 -4.57 11.01 16.34
C TYR A 257 -5.50 10.98 17.57
N TRP A 258 -5.27 11.83 18.57
CA TRP A 258 -6.13 11.91 19.75
C TRP A 258 -7.51 12.52 19.45
N GLU A 259 -8.33 12.65 20.47
CA GLU A 259 -9.72 13.08 20.40
C GLU A 259 -10.01 14.08 19.27
N ASN A 260 -10.94 13.75 18.41
CA ASN A 260 -11.45 14.69 17.43
C ASN A 260 -12.53 15.61 18.06
N SER A 261 -12.95 16.63 17.34
CA SER A 261 -13.97 17.61 17.76
C SER A 261 -15.32 16.99 18.18
N ASN A 262 -15.53 15.70 17.95
CA ASN A 262 -16.76 14.96 18.30
C ASN A 262 -16.58 14.02 19.51
N GLY A 263 -15.44 14.07 20.21
CA GLY A 263 -15.16 13.22 21.36
C GLY A 263 -14.90 11.75 21.00
N TYR A 264 -14.51 11.46 19.76
CA TYR A 264 -14.28 10.09 19.30
C TYR A 264 -12.79 9.72 19.38
N TYR A 265 -12.51 8.65 20.09
CA TYR A 265 -11.16 8.15 20.33
C TYR A 265 -10.83 6.97 19.42
N ALA A 266 -10.22 7.22 18.28
CA ALA A 266 -9.91 6.19 17.30
C ALA A 266 -8.41 5.90 17.12
N GLY A 267 -7.55 6.69 17.72
CA GLY A 267 -6.10 6.61 17.58
C GLY A 267 -5.38 6.47 18.92
N LEU A 268 -4.47 7.40 19.17
CA LEU A 268 -3.60 7.39 20.35
C LEU A 268 -4.32 7.51 21.71
N ASP A 269 -5.61 7.85 21.74
CA ASP A 269 -6.44 7.84 22.95
C ASP A 269 -7.34 6.60 23.07
N ALA A 270 -7.35 5.72 22.06
CA ALA A 270 -8.13 4.49 22.10
C ALA A 270 -7.51 3.44 23.03
N ASP A 271 -8.32 2.47 23.48
CA ASP A 271 -7.82 1.36 24.30
C ASP A 271 -6.93 0.44 23.44
N VAL A 272 -5.69 0.28 23.86
CA VAL A 272 -4.68 -0.57 23.19
C VAL A 272 -5.04 -2.07 23.22
N ASN A 273 -5.93 -2.48 24.11
CA ASN A 273 -6.39 -3.87 24.23
C ASN A 273 -7.55 -4.22 23.29
N LEU A 274 -8.16 -3.24 22.63
CA LEU A 274 -9.18 -3.47 21.62
C LEU A 274 -8.53 -3.72 20.26
N THR A 275 -8.78 -4.88 19.69
CA THR A 275 -8.12 -5.39 18.49
C THR A 275 -9.14 -5.98 17.51
N ALA A 276 -8.69 -6.41 16.33
CA ALA A 276 -9.55 -7.14 15.39
C ALA A 276 -10.04 -8.49 15.94
N GLU A 277 -9.42 -8.99 17.02
CA GLU A 277 -9.83 -10.20 17.74
C GLU A 277 -10.79 -9.91 18.91
N GLY A 278 -11.22 -8.67 19.10
CA GLY A 278 -11.94 -8.21 20.28
C GLY A 278 -10.99 -7.69 21.36
N PHE A 279 -11.31 -7.90 22.64
CA PHE A 279 -10.47 -7.49 23.75
C PHE A 279 -9.33 -8.49 23.97
N LEU A 280 -8.09 -8.01 23.87
CA LEU A 280 -6.90 -8.83 23.98
C LEU A 280 -5.80 -8.10 24.74
N THR A 281 -5.50 -8.56 25.96
CA THR A 281 -4.38 -8.03 26.75
C THR A 281 -3.05 -8.64 26.28
N GLN A 282 -2.12 -7.78 25.87
CA GLN A 282 -0.76 -8.16 25.48
C GLN A 282 0.26 -7.20 26.06
N ASP A 283 1.52 -7.62 26.11
CA ASP A 283 2.64 -6.75 26.48
C ASP A 283 3.15 -6.00 25.23
N TYR A 284 3.04 -4.68 25.28
CA TYR A 284 3.53 -3.75 24.25
C TYR A 284 4.66 -2.85 24.77
N SER A 285 5.29 -3.20 25.90
CA SER A 285 6.34 -2.39 26.55
C SER A 285 7.59 -2.15 25.70
N TYR A 286 7.71 -2.84 24.57
CA TYR A 286 8.78 -2.62 23.59
C TYR A 286 8.58 -1.36 22.72
N LEU A 287 7.39 -0.76 22.75
CA LEU A 287 7.09 0.54 22.17
C LEU A 287 6.91 1.60 23.27
N PRO A 288 7.17 2.88 22.98
CA PRO A 288 6.74 3.96 23.86
C PRO A 288 5.23 3.92 24.08
N SER A 289 4.79 4.31 25.27
CA SER A 289 3.35 4.42 25.51
C SER A 289 2.71 5.45 24.58
N ARG A 290 1.42 5.30 24.28
CA ARG A 290 0.68 6.29 23.46
C ARG A 290 0.75 7.70 24.06
N THR A 291 0.81 7.79 25.41
CA THR A 291 1.02 9.06 26.11
C THR A 291 2.41 9.65 25.86
N ASP A 292 3.46 8.82 25.84
CA ASP A 292 4.81 9.29 25.53
C ASP A 292 4.91 9.78 24.08
N ILE A 293 4.31 9.09 23.13
CA ILE A 293 4.25 9.52 21.71
C ILE A 293 3.57 10.89 21.60
N LYS A 294 2.45 11.11 22.31
CA LYS A 294 1.78 12.43 22.33
C LYS A 294 2.67 13.50 22.91
N ASN A 295 3.38 13.18 24.01
CA ASN A 295 4.29 14.11 24.67
C ASN A 295 5.49 14.46 23.78
N GLU A 296 6.05 13.49 23.06
CA GLU A 296 7.11 13.75 22.08
C GLU A 296 6.65 14.79 21.04
N ILE A 297 5.47 14.61 20.44
CA ILE A 297 4.96 15.53 19.42
C ILE A 297 4.68 16.91 20.00
N ASN A 298 4.08 16.99 21.18
CA ASN A 298 3.83 18.26 21.86
C ASN A 298 5.12 19.00 22.23
N GLY A 299 6.23 18.27 22.46
CA GLY A 299 7.55 18.84 22.73
C GLY A 299 8.25 19.43 21.49
N PHE A 300 7.80 19.10 20.27
CA PHE A 300 8.41 19.61 19.04
C PHE A 300 7.75 20.91 18.58
N SER A 301 8.46 22.03 18.76
CA SER A 301 8.02 23.33 18.25
C SER A 301 7.80 23.28 16.72
N GLY A 302 6.64 23.78 16.28
CA GLY A 302 6.26 23.82 14.87
C GLY A 302 5.77 22.48 14.29
N LYS A 303 5.74 21.38 15.07
CA LYS A 303 5.13 20.12 14.62
C LYS A 303 3.61 20.19 14.70
N ASP A 304 2.95 19.56 13.73
CA ASP A 304 1.49 19.48 13.71
C ASP A 304 1.04 18.25 14.52
N PRO A 305 0.30 18.43 15.63
CA PRO A 305 -0.22 17.32 16.41
C PRO A 305 -1.05 16.31 15.61
N ARG A 306 -1.69 16.76 14.54
CA ARG A 306 -2.48 15.87 13.66
C ARG A 306 -1.63 14.79 12.98
N HIS A 307 -0.31 14.97 12.92
CA HIS A 307 0.63 14.00 12.36
C HIS A 307 1.26 13.07 13.41
N ALA A 308 0.77 13.06 14.64
CA ALA A 308 1.30 12.19 15.71
C ALA A 308 1.27 10.69 15.33
N TRP A 309 0.33 10.27 14.50
CA TRP A 309 0.27 8.90 13.97
C TRP A 309 1.54 8.52 13.18
N LEU A 310 2.22 9.46 12.54
CA LEU A 310 3.49 9.21 11.85
C LEU A 310 4.60 8.88 12.83
N ARG A 311 4.63 9.52 13.99
CA ARG A 311 5.58 9.17 15.04
C ARG A 311 5.27 7.80 15.64
N TRP A 312 4.00 7.48 15.81
CA TRP A 312 3.56 6.15 16.23
C TRP A 312 4.01 5.07 15.24
N PHE A 313 3.82 5.31 13.96
CA PHE A 313 4.31 4.43 12.89
C PHE A 313 5.83 4.35 12.84
N ASP A 314 6.53 5.46 13.03
CA ASP A 314 7.99 5.52 13.05
C ASP A 314 8.58 4.63 14.14
N HIS A 315 8.01 4.65 15.34
CA HIS A 315 8.38 3.74 16.42
C HIS A 315 8.11 2.27 16.07
N ALA A 316 6.99 1.97 15.42
CA ALA A 316 6.65 0.61 14.99
C ALA A 316 7.66 0.09 13.95
N VAL A 317 8.05 0.92 12.98
CA VAL A 317 9.12 0.59 12.02
C VAL A 317 10.44 0.34 12.76
N GLY A 318 10.77 1.19 13.74
CA GLY A 318 11.96 1.03 14.56
C GLY A 318 12.00 -0.30 15.29
N ALA A 319 10.89 -0.72 15.88
CA ALA A 319 10.79 -2.01 16.56
C ALA A 319 11.04 -3.20 15.60
N VAL A 320 10.54 -3.12 14.35
CA VAL A 320 10.82 -4.15 13.33
C VAL A 320 12.32 -4.19 12.99
N VAL A 321 12.95 -3.04 12.76
CA VAL A 321 14.38 -2.94 12.46
C VAL A 321 15.22 -3.51 13.60
N GLU A 322 14.93 -3.13 14.85
CA GLU A 322 15.64 -3.64 16.02
C GLU A 322 15.45 -5.16 16.19
N LYS A 323 14.25 -5.69 15.94
CA LYS A 323 14.00 -7.12 16.00
C LYS A 323 14.83 -7.87 14.93
N LEU A 324 14.86 -7.38 13.70
CA LEU A 324 15.68 -7.96 12.62
C LEU A 324 17.17 -7.89 12.97
N ARG A 325 17.64 -6.78 13.54
CA ARG A 325 19.03 -6.61 13.98
C ARG A 325 19.37 -7.59 15.11
N ALA A 326 18.52 -7.72 16.12
CA ALA A 326 18.72 -8.63 17.24
C ALA A 326 18.76 -10.10 16.82
N LYS A 327 18.07 -10.45 15.72
CA LYS A 327 18.06 -11.79 15.12
C LYS A 327 19.20 -12.00 14.11
N GLY A 328 20.04 -11.00 13.84
CA GLY A 328 21.11 -11.06 12.85
C GLY A 328 20.62 -11.15 11.40
N LYS A 329 19.38 -10.70 11.13
CA LYS A 329 18.71 -10.81 9.83
C LYS A 329 18.65 -9.49 9.06
N LEU A 330 18.98 -8.35 9.70
CA LEU A 330 18.75 -7.01 9.13
C LEU A 330 19.52 -6.78 7.83
N ASP A 331 20.79 -7.20 7.77
CA ASP A 331 21.66 -6.88 6.63
C ASP A 331 21.16 -7.55 5.35
N ASN A 332 20.70 -8.81 5.44
CA ASN A 332 20.09 -9.55 4.32
C ASN A 332 18.55 -9.42 4.29
N THR A 333 18.01 -8.25 4.65
CA THR A 333 16.56 -7.98 4.59
C THR A 333 16.29 -6.72 3.75
N ILE A 334 15.43 -6.85 2.76
CA ILE A 334 14.85 -5.75 2.01
C ILE A 334 13.67 -5.20 2.81
N ILE A 335 13.78 -3.95 3.28
CA ILE A 335 12.68 -3.23 3.91
C ILE A 335 12.15 -2.21 2.91
N VAL A 336 10.88 -2.34 2.54
CA VAL A 336 10.16 -1.39 1.70
C VAL A 336 9.14 -0.67 2.56
N ILE A 337 9.11 0.66 2.49
CA ILE A 337 8.08 1.48 3.13
C ILE A 337 7.37 2.29 2.06
N THR A 338 6.04 2.16 1.98
CA THR A 338 5.20 2.83 1.00
C THR A 338 3.78 3.05 1.52
N SER A 339 2.87 3.52 0.67
CA SER A 339 1.42 3.59 0.91
C SER A 339 0.64 2.87 -0.18
N ASP A 340 -0.58 2.45 0.13
CA ASP A 340 -1.46 1.84 -0.87
C ASP A 340 -1.97 2.86 -1.90
N HIS A 341 -2.19 4.11 -1.52
CA HIS A 341 -2.47 5.27 -2.38
C HIS A 341 -2.39 6.56 -1.57
N GLY A 342 -2.50 7.70 -2.27
CA GLY A 342 -2.56 9.00 -1.61
C GLY A 342 -3.98 9.45 -1.27
N ASP A 343 -4.08 10.46 -0.39
CA ASP A 343 -5.33 11.14 -0.04
C ASP A 343 -5.15 12.68 0.07
N PHE A 344 -4.07 13.20 -0.50
CA PHE A 344 -3.81 14.64 -0.46
C PHE A 344 -4.99 15.42 -1.02
N ASN A 345 -5.50 16.38 -0.24
CA ASN A 345 -6.70 17.16 -0.57
C ASN A 345 -7.89 16.30 -1.05
N LYS A 346 -8.02 15.08 -0.51
CA LYS A 346 -9.07 14.14 -0.88
C LYS A 346 -9.03 13.72 -2.36
N ALA A 347 -7.82 13.60 -2.90
CA ALA A 347 -7.58 13.10 -4.25
C ALA A 347 -7.76 11.59 -4.39
N LYS A 348 -8.03 10.86 -3.29
CA LYS A 348 -8.44 9.45 -3.31
C LYS A 348 -9.56 9.23 -4.33
N ALA A 349 -9.51 8.11 -5.05
CA ALA A 349 -10.41 7.78 -6.15
C ALA A 349 -10.34 8.73 -7.35
N THR A 350 -9.23 9.43 -7.53
CA THR A 350 -8.94 10.25 -8.71
C THR A 350 -7.57 9.91 -9.29
N ASN A 351 -7.32 10.26 -10.55
CA ASN A 351 -6.01 10.08 -11.17
C ASN A 351 -5.07 11.29 -10.99
N TYR A 352 -5.41 12.24 -10.12
CA TYR A 352 -4.52 13.34 -9.77
C TYR A 352 -3.31 12.89 -8.96
N GLU A 353 -2.22 13.69 -9.00
CA GLU A 353 -0.99 13.41 -8.26
C GLU A 353 -1.26 13.15 -6.76
N GLY A 354 -2.16 13.93 -6.14
CA GLY A 354 -2.52 13.77 -4.73
C GLY A 354 -3.10 12.40 -4.36
N GLY A 355 -3.71 11.70 -5.32
CA GLY A 355 -4.24 10.35 -5.13
C GLY A 355 -3.28 9.25 -5.57
N THR A 356 -2.48 9.50 -6.60
CA THR A 356 -1.66 8.46 -7.24
C THR A 356 -0.21 8.46 -6.80
N LYS A 357 0.34 9.58 -6.35
CA LYS A 357 1.73 9.67 -5.89
C LYS A 357 1.85 9.26 -4.43
N VAL A 358 2.75 8.33 -4.15
CA VAL A 358 2.95 7.74 -2.82
C VAL A 358 4.40 7.86 -2.36
N PRO A 359 4.65 7.91 -1.04
CA PRO A 359 6.01 7.77 -0.55
C PRO A 359 6.54 6.37 -0.86
N LEU A 360 7.81 6.27 -1.22
CA LEU A 360 8.49 4.99 -1.40
C LEU A 360 9.96 5.12 -1.03
N MET A 361 10.39 4.26 -0.14
CA MET A 361 11.80 4.03 0.13
C MET A 361 12.09 2.54 0.21
N VAL A 362 13.33 2.17 -0.10
CA VAL A 362 13.87 0.82 0.08
C VAL A 362 15.17 0.90 0.85
N TYR A 363 15.27 0.12 1.93
CA TYR A 363 16.47 -0.08 2.72
C TYR A 363 16.91 -1.55 2.61
N TRP A 364 18.16 -1.78 2.24
CA TRP A 364 18.73 -3.12 2.09
C TRP A 364 20.25 -3.07 2.21
N PRO A 365 20.83 -3.26 3.39
CA PRO A 365 22.28 -3.12 3.61
C PRO A 365 23.16 -3.95 2.67
N ASP A 366 22.84 -5.23 2.48
CA ASP A 366 23.66 -6.11 1.61
C ASP A 366 23.47 -5.83 0.11
N GLY A 367 22.36 -5.18 -0.27
CA GLY A 367 22.06 -4.91 -1.69
C GLY A 367 22.35 -3.50 -2.15
N ILE A 368 22.03 -2.49 -1.32
CA ILE A 368 22.17 -1.07 -1.65
C ILE A 368 23.53 -0.57 -1.19
N THR A 369 24.49 -0.51 -2.11
CA THR A 369 25.85 -0.04 -1.81
C THR A 369 26.00 1.47 -1.78
N THR A 370 25.09 2.21 -2.42
CA THR A 370 25.13 3.67 -2.51
C THR A 370 23.74 4.24 -2.28
N PRO A 371 23.50 4.81 -1.10
CA PRO A 371 22.25 5.50 -0.79
C PRO A 371 22.03 6.69 -1.74
N ARG A 372 20.79 6.88 -2.21
CA ARG A 372 20.47 7.95 -3.16
C ARG A 372 18.98 8.21 -3.30
N THR A 373 18.64 9.30 -3.95
CA THR A 373 17.31 9.51 -4.52
C THR A 373 17.28 9.00 -5.97
N TYR A 374 16.30 8.17 -6.29
CA TYR A 374 16.00 7.74 -7.66
C TYR A 374 14.84 8.56 -8.21
N ASN A 375 15.08 9.26 -9.34
CA ASN A 375 14.18 10.30 -9.86
C ASN A 375 13.39 9.89 -11.10
N GLU A 376 13.43 8.62 -11.48
CA GLU A 376 12.68 8.11 -12.62
C GLU A 376 11.37 7.46 -12.15
N LEU A 377 10.41 7.30 -13.08
CA LEU A 377 9.08 6.80 -12.81
C LEU A 377 9.11 5.33 -12.37
N VAL A 378 8.41 5.04 -11.27
CA VAL A 378 8.12 3.69 -10.79
C VAL A 378 6.66 3.57 -10.36
N GLN A 379 6.10 2.37 -10.40
CA GLN A 379 4.71 2.15 -10.06
C GLN A 379 4.53 0.91 -9.17
N ASN A 380 3.45 0.85 -8.39
CA ASN A 380 3.18 -0.25 -7.45
C ASN A 380 3.10 -1.64 -8.09
N ILE A 381 2.86 -1.73 -9.40
CA ILE A 381 2.93 -2.99 -10.16
C ILE A 381 4.36 -3.54 -10.25
N ASP A 382 5.39 -2.73 -9.95
CA ASP A 382 6.81 -3.11 -10.02
C ASP A 382 7.26 -3.93 -8.80
N PHE A 383 6.50 -3.92 -7.69
CA PHE A 383 6.89 -4.66 -6.49
C PHE A 383 6.92 -6.17 -6.71
N ALA A 384 5.88 -6.75 -7.32
CA ALA A 384 5.85 -8.19 -7.57
C ALA A 384 7.00 -8.66 -8.47
N PRO A 385 7.25 -8.11 -9.67
CA PRO A 385 8.40 -8.51 -10.47
C PRO A 385 9.75 -8.25 -9.77
N THR A 386 9.86 -7.21 -8.95
CA THR A 386 11.09 -6.93 -8.18
C THR A 386 11.36 -8.02 -7.14
N PHE A 387 10.36 -8.36 -6.33
CA PHE A 387 10.51 -9.37 -5.29
C PHE A 387 10.72 -10.77 -5.87
N LEU A 388 10.07 -11.09 -6.98
CA LEU A 388 10.30 -12.35 -7.70
C LEU A 388 11.71 -12.44 -8.29
N ASP A 389 12.22 -11.34 -8.86
CA ASP A 389 13.56 -11.29 -9.43
C ASP A 389 14.65 -11.42 -8.35
N VAL A 390 14.51 -10.74 -7.20
CA VAL A 390 15.47 -10.92 -6.08
C VAL A 390 15.37 -12.32 -5.46
N ALA A 391 14.20 -12.93 -5.50
CA ALA A 391 13.98 -14.31 -5.08
C ALA A 391 14.51 -15.35 -6.09
N GLY A 392 14.87 -14.92 -7.30
CA GLY A 392 15.34 -15.80 -8.37
C GLY A 392 14.24 -16.65 -8.99
N VAL A 393 12.99 -16.17 -8.98
CA VAL A 393 11.86 -16.83 -9.64
C VAL A 393 11.89 -16.54 -11.13
N ASP A 394 11.78 -17.58 -11.96
CA ASP A 394 11.58 -17.41 -13.40
C ASP A 394 10.16 -16.93 -13.69
N THR A 395 10.07 -15.71 -14.21
CA THR A 395 8.80 -15.07 -14.56
C THR A 395 8.51 -15.08 -16.06
N SER A 396 9.28 -15.79 -16.89
CA SER A 396 9.16 -15.79 -18.36
C SER A 396 7.78 -16.22 -18.86
N ASN A 397 7.06 -17.05 -18.09
CA ASN A 397 5.72 -17.55 -18.41
C ASN A 397 4.61 -16.88 -17.58
N ILE A 398 4.92 -15.77 -16.91
CA ILE A 398 3.99 -15.06 -16.04
C ILE A 398 3.71 -13.69 -16.64
N THR A 399 2.44 -13.36 -16.85
CA THR A 399 2.05 -12.03 -17.28
C THR A 399 2.21 -11.04 -16.14
N LEU A 400 3.13 -10.11 -16.29
CA LEU A 400 3.38 -8.99 -15.38
C LEU A 400 3.33 -7.69 -16.19
N ASP A 401 2.63 -6.68 -15.69
CA ASP A 401 2.63 -5.33 -16.28
C ASP A 401 3.78 -4.48 -15.72
N GLY A 402 4.21 -4.78 -14.51
CA GLY A 402 5.34 -4.12 -13.84
C GLY A 402 6.70 -4.60 -14.33
N LYS A 403 7.73 -3.88 -13.95
CA LYS A 403 9.14 -4.16 -14.26
C LYS A 403 9.97 -4.27 -12.98
N SER A 404 10.98 -5.15 -12.99
CA SER A 404 11.87 -5.32 -11.84
C SER A 404 12.73 -4.08 -11.58
N LEU A 405 12.78 -3.65 -10.34
CA LEU A 405 13.65 -2.61 -9.82
C LEU A 405 15.00 -3.17 -9.29
N LYS A 406 15.25 -4.48 -9.40
CA LYS A 406 16.44 -5.13 -8.83
C LYS A 406 17.74 -4.43 -9.26
N ASN A 407 17.88 -4.10 -10.55
CA ASN A 407 19.07 -3.39 -11.02
C ASN A 407 19.21 -2.00 -10.39
N VAL A 408 18.09 -1.31 -10.14
CA VAL A 408 18.11 -0.03 -9.42
C VAL A 408 18.56 -0.24 -7.99
N LEU A 409 18.16 -1.32 -7.34
CA LEU A 409 18.50 -1.61 -5.94
C LEU A 409 19.94 -2.07 -5.77
N THR A 410 20.47 -2.92 -6.65
CA THR A 410 21.75 -3.61 -6.48
C THR A 410 22.92 -2.98 -7.22
N THR A 411 22.64 -2.01 -8.09
CA THR A 411 23.66 -1.28 -8.82
C THR A 411 23.40 0.23 -8.68
N ASN A 412 24.34 1.05 -9.09
CA ASN A 412 24.12 2.51 -9.12
C ASN A 412 23.36 2.96 -10.40
N SER A 413 22.49 2.09 -10.92
CA SER A 413 21.74 2.36 -12.13
C SER A 413 20.79 3.54 -11.95
N THR A 414 20.85 4.46 -12.92
CA THR A 414 19.89 5.55 -13.13
C THR A 414 19.02 5.29 -14.36
N ALA A 415 19.02 4.05 -14.85
CA ALA A 415 18.26 3.67 -16.03
C ALA A 415 16.76 3.96 -15.84
N VAL A 416 16.12 4.48 -16.87
CA VAL A 416 14.68 4.70 -16.91
C VAL A 416 14.00 3.33 -16.93
N ILE A 417 13.15 3.07 -15.96
CA ILE A 417 12.34 1.85 -15.88
C ILE A 417 11.07 2.00 -16.73
N HIS A 418 10.38 3.12 -16.60
CA HIS A 418 9.17 3.45 -17.35
C HIS A 418 9.30 4.81 -18.02
N ASP A 419 9.01 4.87 -19.32
CA ASP A 419 8.86 6.13 -20.06
C ASP A 419 7.51 6.78 -19.76
N ASP A 420 6.51 5.96 -19.46
CA ASP A 420 5.15 6.36 -19.12
C ASP A 420 4.54 5.44 -18.05
N LEU A 421 3.55 5.98 -17.30
CA LEU A 421 2.74 5.24 -16.33
C LEU A 421 1.26 5.36 -16.69
N PHE A 422 0.57 4.23 -16.69
CA PHE A 422 -0.88 4.18 -16.87
C PHE A 422 -1.62 4.17 -15.53
N PHE A 423 -2.77 4.84 -15.49
CA PHE A 423 -3.63 4.92 -14.30
C PHE A 423 -5.08 4.66 -14.67
N GLU A 424 -5.79 4.01 -13.76
CA GLU A 424 -7.20 3.68 -13.95
C GLU A 424 -8.00 3.77 -12.65
N ILE A 425 -9.14 4.43 -12.71
CA ILE A 425 -10.15 4.43 -11.63
C ILE A 425 -11.53 4.76 -12.20
N GLY A 426 -12.53 3.94 -11.91
CA GLY A 426 -13.89 4.20 -12.37
C GLY A 426 -13.98 4.51 -13.86
N PHE A 427 -14.52 5.65 -14.21
CA PHE A 427 -14.62 6.16 -15.59
C PHE A 427 -13.40 6.96 -16.06
N SER A 428 -12.40 7.11 -15.20
CA SER A 428 -11.21 7.91 -15.49
C SER A 428 -10.02 7.01 -15.85
N ARG A 429 -9.25 7.47 -16.83
CA ARG A 429 -7.95 6.91 -17.21
C ARG A 429 -6.94 8.03 -17.33
N ALA A 430 -5.69 7.73 -17.03
CA ALA A 430 -4.62 8.69 -17.25
C ALA A 430 -3.34 8.02 -17.75
N ILE A 431 -2.51 8.83 -18.37
CA ILE A 431 -1.14 8.50 -18.75
C ILE A 431 -0.22 9.61 -18.28
N ARG A 432 0.94 9.27 -17.74
CA ARG A 432 1.94 10.20 -17.24
C ARG A 432 3.28 9.86 -17.84
N THR A 433 3.95 10.84 -18.41
CA THR A 433 5.38 10.84 -18.66
C THR A 433 6.11 11.58 -17.53
N LYS A 434 7.42 11.75 -17.61
CA LYS A 434 8.18 12.44 -16.54
C LYS A 434 7.65 13.85 -16.26
N ASP A 435 7.24 14.58 -17.28
CA ASP A 435 6.88 15.99 -17.19
C ASP A 435 5.40 16.28 -17.42
N TRP A 436 4.67 15.39 -18.11
CA TRP A 436 3.31 15.61 -18.54
C TRP A 436 2.35 14.55 -18.05
N LYS A 437 1.12 14.95 -17.75
CA LYS A 437 0.05 14.04 -17.40
C LYS A 437 -1.22 14.40 -18.17
N TYR A 438 -1.83 13.40 -18.77
CA TYR A 438 -3.13 13.50 -19.44
C TYR A 438 -4.14 12.63 -18.71
N ILE A 439 -5.26 13.25 -18.32
CA ILE A 439 -6.38 12.57 -17.66
C ILE A 439 -7.60 12.65 -18.57
N THR A 440 -8.33 11.57 -18.70
CA THR A 440 -9.60 11.55 -19.42
C THR A 440 -10.69 10.90 -18.57
N VAL A 441 -11.91 11.48 -18.65
CA VAL A 441 -13.11 10.95 -17.98
C VAL A 441 -14.15 10.65 -19.06
N ARG A 442 -14.66 9.41 -19.11
CA ARG A 442 -15.63 8.97 -20.11
C ARG A 442 -16.74 8.19 -19.42
N TYR A 443 -17.86 8.84 -19.20
CA TYR A 443 -19.05 8.21 -18.64
C TYR A 443 -19.75 7.33 -19.68
N ASP A 444 -20.36 6.23 -19.23
CA ASP A 444 -21.27 5.44 -20.05
C ASP A 444 -22.61 6.15 -20.28
N ASP A 445 -23.42 5.64 -21.23
CA ASP A 445 -24.69 6.27 -21.61
C ASP A 445 -25.67 6.36 -20.44
N ALA A 446 -25.70 5.34 -19.57
CA ALA A 446 -26.57 5.34 -18.40
C ALA A 446 -26.19 6.45 -17.41
N THR A 447 -24.88 6.65 -17.18
CA THR A 447 -24.38 7.73 -16.31
C THR A 447 -24.61 9.10 -16.97
N ASN A 448 -24.36 9.23 -18.29
CA ASN A 448 -24.65 10.47 -19.02
C ASN A 448 -26.15 10.84 -18.95
N THR A 449 -27.03 9.84 -19.05
CA THR A 449 -28.49 10.06 -18.90
C THR A 449 -28.83 10.59 -17.50
N LYS A 450 -28.27 10.03 -16.46
CA LYS A 450 -28.46 10.50 -15.08
C LYS A 450 -27.95 11.93 -14.90
N ILE A 451 -26.77 12.24 -15.45
CA ILE A 451 -26.22 13.61 -15.44
C ILE A 451 -27.19 14.58 -16.14
N ALA A 452 -27.70 14.21 -17.33
CA ALA A 452 -28.65 15.03 -18.09
C ALA A 452 -29.97 15.25 -17.36
N ASN A 453 -30.44 14.28 -16.58
CA ASN A 453 -31.64 14.39 -15.77
C ASN A 453 -31.44 15.22 -14.48
N GLY A 454 -30.22 15.58 -14.14
CA GLY A 454 -29.91 16.28 -12.89
C GLY A 454 -30.06 15.40 -11.65
N ASP A 455 -29.91 14.07 -11.81
CA ASP A 455 -29.99 13.13 -10.71
C ASP A 455 -28.98 13.45 -9.61
N THR A 456 -29.35 13.17 -8.37
CA THR A 456 -28.47 13.29 -7.20
C THR A 456 -28.24 11.92 -6.58
N PHE A 457 -27.22 11.80 -5.75
CA PHE A 457 -27.01 10.62 -4.90
C PHE A 457 -26.70 11.03 -3.47
N SER A 458 -26.95 10.14 -2.53
CA SER A 458 -26.60 10.37 -1.13
C SER A 458 -25.11 10.13 -0.92
N GLY A 459 -24.39 11.20 -0.65
CA GLY A 459 -23.00 11.16 -0.21
C GLY A 459 -22.86 10.75 1.26
N PRO A 460 -21.63 10.74 1.80
CA PRO A 460 -21.41 10.51 3.22
C PRO A 460 -22.22 11.45 4.09
N ASN A 461 -22.76 10.95 5.19
CA ASN A 461 -23.60 11.71 6.13
C ASN A 461 -24.94 12.19 5.57
N GLY A 462 -25.47 11.57 4.52
CA GLY A 462 -26.77 11.91 3.94
C GLY A 462 -26.76 13.19 3.10
N THR A 463 -25.61 13.77 2.83
CA THR A 463 -25.48 14.95 1.97
C THR A 463 -25.87 14.58 0.54
N GLN A 464 -26.81 15.33 -0.05
CA GLN A 464 -27.17 15.16 -1.46
C GLN A 464 -26.11 15.81 -2.34
N VAL A 465 -25.53 15.04 -3.24
CA VAL A 465 -24.51 15.49 -4.19
C VAL A 465 -25.07 15.39 -5.60
N SER A 466 -25.02 16.51 -6.31
CA SER A 466 -25.48 16.57 -7.70
C SER A 466 -24.47 15.89 -8.63
N LEU A 467 -24.96 15.12 -9.61
CA LEU A 467 -24.17 14.80 -10.77
C LEU A 467 -23.83 16.15 -11.49
N PRO A 468 -22.63 16.35 -11.99
CA PRO A 468 -21.59 15.38 -12.37
C PRO A 468 -20.58 14.97 -11.30
N TYR A 469 -20.74 15.35 -10.04
CA TYR A 469 -19.79 15.02 -8.96
C TYR A 469 -19.84 13.55 -8.51
N TYR A 470 -20.63 12.75 -9.18
CA TYR A 470 -20.75 11.32 -8.89
C TYR A 470 -19.71 10.49 -9.61
N ILE A 471 -18.86 9.83 -8.86
CA ILE A 471 -18.10 8.69 -9.33
C ILE A 471 -18.82 7.45 -8.82
N PRO A 472 -19.49 6.67 -9.68
CA PRO A 472 -20.15 5.46 -9.25
C PRO A 472 -19.18 4.54 -8.51
N ASN A 473 -19.63 4.05 -7.34
CA ASN A 473 -18.95 3.15 -6.43
C ASN A 473 -17.94 3.79 -5.46
N THR A 474 -17.82 5.11 -5.40
CA THR A 474 -17.04 5.73 -4.32
C THR A 474 -17.75 6.96 -3.76
N SER A 475 -18.20 6.88 -2.52
CA SER A 475 -18.62 8.05 -1.74
C SER A 475 -17.48 9.08 -1.56
N LEU A 476 -16.26 8.68 -1.83
CA LEU A 476 -15.04 9.48 -1.71
C LEU A 476 -14.79 10.34 -2.95
N GLY A 477 -15.19 9.88 -4.13
CA GLY A 477 -15.01 10.64 -5.37
C GLY A 477 -15.74 11.98 -5.36
N SER A 478 -16.88 12.09 -4.68
CA SER A 478 -17.58 13.37 -4.52
C SER A 478 -16.77 14.40 -3.72
N LEU A 479 -16.01 13.93 -2.72
CA LEU A 479 -15.13 14.81 -1.92
C LEU A 479 -13.89 15.21 -2.71
N GLY A 480 -13.32 14.30 -3.51
CA GLY A 480 -12.21 14.57 -4.41
C GLY A 480 -12.59 15.60 -5.49
N ALA A 481 -13.76 15.42 -6.12
CA ALA A 481 -14.25 16.34 -7.13
C ALA A 481 -14.45 17.77 -6.62
N ALA A 482 -14.85 17.95 -5.35
CA ALA A 482 -14.95 19.28 -4.74
C ALA A 482 -13.59 19.97 -4.58
N SER A 483 -12.52 19.19 -4.36
CA SER A 483 -11.14 19.70 -4.26
C SER A 483 -10.49 19.94 -5.63
N TYR A 484 -10.99 19.25 -6.66
CA TYR A 484 -10.48 19.30 -8.03
C TYR A 484 -11.58 19.74 -9.00
N PRO A 485 -11.84 21.04 -9.16
CA PRO A 485 -12.96 21.57 -9.95
C PRO A 485 -12.88 21.19 -11.44
N LEU A 486 -11.70 20.83 -11.93
CA LEU A 486 -11.49 20.37 -13.31
C LEU A 486 -11.86 18.90 -13.52
N TYR A 487 -12.15 18.13 -12.44
CA TYR A 487 -12.32 16.67 -12.48
C TYR A 487 -13.31 16.19 -13.57
N HIS A 488 -14.38 16.94 -13.83
CA HIS A 488 -15.41 16.55 -14.79
C HIS A 488 -15.14 16.98 -16.23
N GLN A 489 -14.03 17.68 -16.47
CA GLN A 489 -13.59 17.97 -17.83
C GLN A 489 -13.19 16.65 -18.51
N LYS A 490 -13.73 16.43 -19.70
CA LYS A 490 -13.52 15.17 -20.46
C LYS A 490 -12.05 14.89 -20.73
N ASP A 491 -11.28 15.93 -20.98
CA ASP A 491 -9.87 15.88 -21.34
C ASP A 491 -9.11 16.93 -20.55
N GLN A 492 -8.04 16.51 -19.89
CA GLN A 492 -7.23 17.37 -19.05
C GLN A 492 -5.76 17.09 -19.32
N LEU A 493 -4.96 18.13 -19.49
CA LEU A 493 -3.51 18.04 -19.70
C LEU A 493 -2.79 18.94 -18.70
N PHE A 494 -1.82 18.38 -17.99
CA PHE A 494 -1.05 19.08 -16.98
C PHE A 494 0.46 18.97 -17.26
N ASP A 495 1.17 20.08 -17.09
CA ASP A 495 2.62 20.14 -17.00
C ASP A 495 3.01 19.90 -15.53
N VAL A 496 3.12 18.65 -15.14
CA VAL A 496 3.32 18.27 -13.72
C VAL A 496 4.73 18.56 -13.21
N ALA A 497 5.66 18.90 -14.09
CA ALA A 497 6.98 19.39 -13.70
C ALA A 497 6.90 20.83 -13.15
N ASN A 498 6.03 21.68 -13.73
CA ASN A 498 5.86 23.07 -13.35
C ASN A 498 4.58 23.32 -12.55
N ASP A 499 3.58 22.46 -12.66
CA ASP A 499 2.32 22.49 -11.92
C ASP A 499 2.05 21.14 -11.21
N PRO A 500 2.80 20.81 -10.15
CA PRO A 500 2.68 19.54 -9.44
C PRO A 500 1.34 19.36 -8.70
N TYR A 501 0.53 20.40 -8.64
CA TYR A 501 -0.81 20.38 -8.04
C TYR A 501 -1.94 20.35 -9.05
N GLU A 502 -1.62 20.25 -10.36
CA GLU A 502 -2.58 20.06 -11.46
C GLU A 502 -3.71 21.11 -11.46
N THR A 503 -3.33 22.37 -11.28
CA THR A 503 -4.27 23.51 -11.14
C THR A 503 -4.69 24.10 -12.47
N THR A 504 -3.91 23.91 -13.54
CA THR A 504 -4.13 24.55 -14.85
C THR A 504 -4.24 23.49 -15.95
N ASN A 505 -5.45 23.32 -16.49
CA ASN A 505 -5.67 22.45 -17.64
C ASN A 505 -5.17 23.10 -18.94
N LEU A 506 -4.14 22.50 -19.54
CA LEU A 506 -3.50 22.97 -20.76
C LEU A 506 -4.03 22.29 -22.03
N PHE A 507 -5.09 21.49 -21.94
CA PHE A 507 -5.57 20.65 -23.04
C PHE A 507 -5.90 21.47 -24.30
N GLU A 508 -6.61 22.57 -24.16
CA GLU A 508 -7.00 23.44 -25.27
C GLU A 508 -5.86 24.38 -25.71
N SER A 509 -4.99 24.79 -24.77
CA SER A 509 -3.90 25.74 -25.06
C SER A 509 -2.64 25.06 -25.60
N ASN A 510 -2.51 23.72 -25.48
CA ASN A 510 -1.37 22.95 -26.00
C ASN A 510 -1.85 21.72 -26.80
N PRO A 511 -2.47 21.93 -27.99
CA PRO A 511 -3.13 20.87 -28.74
C PRO A 511 -2.16 19.80 -29.29
N GLU A 512 -0.91 20.13 -29.56
CA GLU A 512 0.11 19.19 -30.01
C GLU A 512 0.43 18.18 -28.90
N LYS A 513 0.77 18.66 -27.70
CA LYS A 513 1.05 17.80 -26.56
C LYS A 513 -0.20 17.03 -26.11
N ALA A 514 -1.37 17.64 -26.16
CA ALA A 514 -2.64 16.98 -25.89
C ALA A 514 -2.88 15.79 -26.84
N THR A 515 -2.55 15.95 -28.11
CA THR A 515 -2.69 14.89 -29.12
C THR A 515 -1.66 13.77 -28.88
N GLU A 516 -0.41 14.11 -28.60
CA GLU A 516 0.65 13.17 -28.26
C GLU A 516 0.25 12.29 -27.07
N MET A 517 -0.10 12.91 -25.96
CA MET A 517 -0.44 12.21 -24.72
C MET A 517 -1.72 11.38 -24.83
N ARG A 518 -2.71 11.87 -25.57
CA ARG A 518 -3.94 11.10 -25.86
C ARG A 518 -3.66 9.86 -26.70
N ASN A 519 -2.77 9.94 -27.70
CA ASN A 519 -2.38 8.81 -28.51
C ASN A 519 -1.58 7.79 -27.71
N LEU A 520 -0.68 8.26 -26.81
CA LEU A 520 0.05 7.41 -25.88
C LEU A 520 -0.92 6.64 -24.96
N LEU A 521 -1.91 7.31 -24.39
CA LEU A 521 -2.93 6.64 -23.56
C LEU A 521 -3.71 5.59 -24.36
N ARG A 522 -4.08 5.90 -25.61
CA ARG A 522 -4.82 4.95 -26.47
C ARG A 522 -4.01 3.69 -26.77
N SER A 523 -2.73 3.83 -27.11
CA SER A 523 -1.86 2.66 -27.33
C SER A 523 -1.76 1.81 -26.07
N LYS A 524 -1.60 2.45 -24.90
CA LYS A 524 -1.51 1.74 -23.61
C LYS A 524 -2.79 0.99 -23.27
N ILE A 525 -3.96 1.57 -23.51
CA ILE A 525 -5.25 0.89 -23.29
C ILE A 525 -5.36 -0.37 -24.16
N VAL A 526 -4.88 -0.34 -25.40
CA VAL A 526 -4.87 -1.53 -26.28
C VAL A 526 -3.96 -2.61 -25.71
N ASP A 527 -2.77 -2.26 -25.21
CA ASP A 527 -1.80 -3.21 -24.66
C ASP A 527 -2.31 -3.90 -23.39
N ILE A 528 -3.05 -3.16 -22.54
CA ILE A 528 -3.56 -3.68 -21.26
C ILE A 528 -5.00 -4.19 -21.33
N SER A 529 -5.68 -4.06 -22.47
CA SER A 529 -7.03 -4.64 -22.65
C SER A 529 -6.96 -6.16 -22.59
N ARG A 530 -7.98 -6.75 -21.97
CA ARG A 530 -8.12 -8.22 -21.88
C ARG A 530 -8.40 -8.85 -23.22
#